data_56571a29d2db72787efedc69eb2edecc
#
_entry.id   56571a29d2db72787efedc69eb2edecc
#
_cell.length_a   1.000
_cell.length_b   1.000
_cell.length_c   1.000
_cell.angle_alpha   90.00
_cell.angle_beta   90.00
_cell.angle_gamma   90.00
#
_symmetry.space_group_name_H-M   'P 1'
#
loop_
_entity.id
_entity.type
_entity.pdbx_description
1 polymer ?
#
loop_
_entity_poly.entity_id
_entity_poly.type
_entity_poly.pdbx_seq_one_letter_code
_entity_poly.pdbx_strand_id
1 'polypeptide(L)'
;MRMVWRVGVVVLVAVSFVGFRGGAAPFDQAFGAARASVAPCSTTLATLTATTDHTRYLPGSPVRVTVDLHNHAARACSYAMGPTSPGFRVLNAAGTTVWGSCWIGGTPGPCADFLVQRTVAAGATARQRFAWDQRSGTPDELVPAGRYRFAVSLQGIGASITFTLLRPRTLSLGTVDAGHRVTVLVGQRVSVTLPTSGVLQWGDIHSSDPTVLSILPVPTPLGVTMFEATNAGVAVITATGNPSCYPQCLMPSRLLRITVVVRTT
;
A
#
# COMPACT_ATOMS: atom_id res chain seq x y z
N MET A 1 -1.90 -13.02 -29.98
CA MET A 1 -0.56 -13.42 -29.54
C MET A 1 0.41 -12.99 -30.63
N ARG A 2 1.01 -11.80 -30.49
CA ARG A 2 2.05 -11.30 -31.42
C ARG A 2 3.24 -10.89 -30.59
N MET A 3 4.31 -11.68 -30.73
CA MET A 3 5.61 -11.55 -30.07
C MET A 3 6.43 -10.53 -30.86
N VAL A 4 6.77 -9.40 -30.25
CA VAL A 4 7.64 -8.38 -30.86
C VAL A 4 9.05 -8.57 -30.28
N TRP A 5 9.96 -9.01 -31.13
CA TRP A 5 11.41 -9.10 -30.83
C TRP A 5 12.03 -7.72 -30.99
N ARG A 6 12.68 -7.21 -29.95
CA ARG A 6 13.56 -6.04 -30.05
C ARG A 6 14.99 -6.52 -30.23
N VAL A 7 15.55 -6.19 -31.39
CA VAL A 7 16.95 -6.39 -31.72
C VAL A 7 17.79 -5.34 -31.01
N GLY A 8 18.69 -5.78 -30.13
CA GLY A 8 19.66 -4.90 -29.48
C GLY A 8 20.88 -4.74 -30.38
N VAL A 9 21.24 -3.51 -30.72
CA VAL A 9 22.46 -3.16 -31.44
C VAL A 9 23.63 -3.10 -30.45
N VAL A 10 24.59 -3.98 -30.60
CA VAL A 10 25.85 -3.94 -29.84
C VAL A 10 26.85 -3.07 -30.63
N VAL A 11 27.24 -1.94 -30.05
CA VAL A 11 28.29 -1.07 -30.58
C VAL A 11 29.63 -1.54 -29.98
N LEU A 12 30.45 -2.14 -30.80
CA LEU A 12 31.85 -2.47 -30.47
C LEU A 12 32.71 -1.21 -30.70
N VAL A 13 33.25 -0.66 -29.63
CA VAL A 13 34.25 0.42 -29.68
C VAL A 13 35.63 -0.23 -29.70
N ALA A 14 36.32 -0.18 -30.86
CA ALA A 14 37.69 -0.60 -30.99
C ALA A 14 38.60 0.50 -30.43
N VAL A 15 39.34 0.19 -29.37
CA VAL A 15 40.38 1.07 -28.81
C VAL A 15 41.71 0.71 -29.47
N SER A 16 42.22 1.59 -30.35
CA SER A 16 43.55 1.47 -30.98
C SER A 16 44.64 1.91 -29.97
N PHE A 17 45.48 0.97 -29.58
CA PHE A 17 46.68 1.29 -28.80
C PHE A 17 47.78 1.81 -29.74
N VAL A 18 48.09 3.10 -29.63
CA VAL A 18 49.29 3.69 -30.20
C VAL A 18 50.42 3.52 -29.18
N GLY A 19 51.39 2.72 -29.52
CA GLY A 19 52.58 2.50 -28.70
C GLY A 19 53.51 3.73 -28.69
N PHE A 20 53.72 4.31 -27.53
CA PHE A 20 54.80 5.30 -27.28
C PHE A 20 55.96 4.63 -26.56
N ARG A 21 57.12 4.55 -27.26
CA ARG A 21 58.42 4.20 -26.65
C ARG A 21 59.06 5.48 -26.10
N GLY A 22 59.61 5.38 -24.89
CA GLY A 22 60.76 6.14 -24.47
C GLY A 22 60.52 7.20 -23.39
N GLY A 23 61.24 7.02 -22.29
CA GLY A 23 61.49 8.07 -21.32
C GLY A 23 61.17 7.62 -19.88
N ALA A 24 62.14 6.97 -19.19
CA ALA A 24 62.09 6.79 -17.74
C ALA A 24 62.29 8.15 -17.07
N ALA A 25 61.15 8.83 -16.75
CA ALA A 25 61.17 9.93 -15.78
C ALA A 25 60.97 9.33 -14.39
N PRO A 26 61.58 9.86 -13.31
CA PRO A 26 61.40 9.40 -11.97
C PRO A 26 59.90 9.57 -11.61
N PHE A 27 59.28 8.48 -11.18
CA PHE A 27 57.94 8.50 -10.65
C PHE A 27 57.95 9.38 -9.40
N ASP A 28 57.60 10.68 -9.56
CA ASP A 28 57.09 11.46 -8.47
C ASP A 28 55.80 10.74 -8.02
N GLN A 29 55.94 10.07 -6.88
CA GLN A 29 54.81 9.55 -6.13
C GLN A 29 53.97 10.77 -5.72
N ALA A 30 53.07 11.23 -6.60
CA ALA A 30 52.00 12.08 -6.24
C ALA A 30 51.24 11.29 -5.14
N PHE A 31 51.54 11.62 -3.88
CA PHE A 31 50.74 11.20 -2.72
C PHE A 31 49.27 11.54 -3.05
N GLY A 32 48.52 10.53 -3.45
CA GLY A 32 47.10 10.68 -3.68
C GLY A 32 46.52 11.29 -2.44
N ALA A 33 46.04 12.53 -2.54
CA ALA A 33 45.36 13.21 -1.46
C ALA A 33 44.29 12.24 -0.95
N ALA A 34 44.48 11.69 0.24
CA ALA A 34 43.52 10.79 0.86
C ALA A 34 42.17 11.53 0.85
N ARG A 35 41.25 11.04 0.05
CA ARG A 35 39.89 11.60 0.01
C ARG A 35 39.41 11.56 1.44
N ALA A 36 39.28 12.72 2.08
CA ALA A 36 38.75 12.83 3.42
C ALA A 36 37.41 12.08 3.47
N SER A 37 37.35 10.98 4.19
CA SER A 37 36.15 10.19 4.32
C SER A 37 35.08 11.05 4.99
N VAL A 38 33.94 11.18 4.32
CA VAL A 38 32.80 11.90 4.90
C VAL A 38 32.29 11.11 6.10
N ALA A 39 32.23 11.76 7.26
CA ALA A 39 31.77 11.12 8.50
C ALA A 39 30.34 10.59 8.34
N PRO A 40 29.99 9.46 8.97
CA PRO A 40 28.62 8.96 8.96
C PRO A 40 27.68 9.93 9.68
N CYS A 41 26.44 10.06 9.20
CA CYS A 41 25.41 10.81 9.90
C CYS A 41 25.11 10.12 11.25
N SER A 42 25.07 10.92 12.32
CA SER A 42 24.80 10.46 13.69
C SER A 42 23.76 11.35 14.33
N THR A 43 23.26 10.98 15.48
CA THR A 43 22.30 11.79 16.27
C THR A 43 22.84 13.16 16.66
N THR A 44 24.18 13.34 16.69
CA THR A 44 24.84 14.63 16.95
C THR A 44 25.00 15.50 15.71
N LEU A 45 24.84 14.94 14.52
CA LEU A 45 25.06 15.64 13.24
C LEU A 45 23.77 15.81 12.45
N ALA A 46 22.80 14.93 12.65
CA ALA A 46 21.60 14.91 11.86
C ALA A 46 20.35 14.50 12.67
N THR A 47 19.21 14.96 12.22
CA THR A 47 17.89 14.62 12.78
C THR A 47 17.09 13.89 11.73
N LEU A 48 16.46 12.78 12.12
CA LEU A 48 15.50 12.03 11.29
C LEU A 48 14.09 12.41 11.72
N THR A 49 13.23 12.74 10.77
CA THR A 49 11.80 12.99 11.02
C THR A 49 10.95 12.13 10.10
N ALA A 50 9.76 11.78 10.55
CA ALA A 50 8.78 11.05 9.75
C ALA A 50 7.44 11.76 9.84
N THR A 51 6.79 11.94 8.69
CA THR A 51 5.46 12.54 8.58
C THR A 51 4.58 11.70 7.68
N THR A 52 3.27 11.77 7.88
CA THR A 52 2.28 11.14 7.00
C THR A 52 1.45 12.23 6.31
N ASP A 53 0.95 11.92 5.10
CA ASP A 53 0.08 12.84 4.35
C ASP A 53 -1.27 13.06 5.07
N HIS A 54 -1.72 12.09 5.86
CA HIS A 54 -2.93 12.18 6.71
C HIS A 54 -2.68 11.53 8.07
N THR A 55 -3.50 11.89 9.06
CA THR A 55 -3.48 11.23 10.38
C THR A 55 -4.48 10.07 10.49
N ARG A 56 -5.41 9.97 9.55
CA ARG A 56 -6.48 8.97 9.49
C ARG A 56 -6.68 8.50 8.05
N TYR A 57 -6.81 7.20 7.85
CA TYR A 57 -6.93 6.57 6.53
C TYR A 57 -8.14 5.66 6.47
N LEU A 58 -8.83 5.69 5.35
CA LEU A 58 -9.85 4.70 5.02
C LEU A 58 -9.19 3.37 4.63
N PRO A 59 -9.88 2.23 4.77
CA PRO A 59 -9.39 0.95 4.29
C PRO A 59 -9.01 1.02 2.81
N GLY A 60 -7.87 0.43 2.45
CA GLY A 60 -7.36 0.40 1.07
C GLY A 60 -6.74 1.70 0.57
N SER A 61 -6.81 2.80 1.32
CA SER A 61 -6.10 4.04 0.97
C SER A 61 -4.61 3.91 1.30
N PRO A 62 -3.69 4.20 0.38
CA PRO A 62 -2.27 4.08 0.69
C PRO A 62 -1.85 5.08 1.77
N VAL A 63 -1.14 4.59 2.79
CA VAL A 63 -0.49 5.42 3.80
C VAL A 63 0.82 5.91 3.22
N ARG A 64 0.91 7.20 2.90
CA ARG A 64 2.14 7.81 2.39
C ARG A 64 2.93 8.42 3.51
N VAL A 65 4.17 7.96 3.67
CA VAL A 65 5.10 8.44 4.68
C VAL A 65 6.26 9.15 4.01
N THR A 66 6.58 10.35 4.49
CA THR A 66 7.79 11.07 4.11
C THR A 66 8.76 11.02 5.28
N VAL A 67 10.00 10.65 4.99
CA VAL A 67 11.11 10.60 5.94
C VAL A 67 12.15 11.60 5.49
N ASP A 68 12.51 12.54 6.35
CA ASP A 68 13.50 13.57 6.12
C ASP A 68 14.69 13.39 7.05
N LEU A 69 15.89 13.26 6.49
CA LEU A 69 17.16 13.30 7.19
C LEU A 69 17.76 14.70 7.02
N HIS A 70 17.73 15.52 8.05
CA HIS A 70 18.29 16.87 8.05
C HIS A 70 19.66 16.87 8.71
N ASN A 71 20.70 17.26 7.97
CA ASN A 71 22.05 17.45 8.47
C ASN A 71 22.19 18.88 9.02
N HIS A 72 22.26 19.03 10.34
CA HIS A 72 22.45 20.34 10.99
C HIS A 72 23.92 20.68 11.29
N ALA A 73 24.84 19.81 10.90
CA ALA A 73 26.27 20.05 11.06
C ALA A 73 26.81 21.02 10.01
N ALA A 74 27.95 21.64 10.30
CA ALA A 74 28.68 22.53 9.39
C ALA A 74 29.40 21.77 8.24
N ARG A 75 29.39 20.43 8.26
CA ARG A 75 30.04 19.58 7.25
C ARG A 75 29.05 18.53 6.73
N ALA A 76 29.33 18.05 5.52
CA ALA A 76 28.56 16.94 4.98
C ALA A 76 28.68 15.68 5.83
N CYS A 77 27.61 14.90 5.93
CA CYS A 77 27.64 13.55 6.49
C CYS A 77 27.15 12.51 5.48
N SER A 78 27.58 11.25 5.65
CA SER A 78 27.22 10.14 4.77
C SER A 78 26.24 9.19 5.45
N TYR A 79 25.37 8.56 4.65
CA TYR A 79 24.47 7.52 5.08
C TYR A 79 24.35 6.42 4.04
N ALA A 80 24.05 5.20 4.48
CA ALA A 80 23.85 4.08 3.60
C ALA A 80 22.38 3.94 3.22
N MET A 81 22.10 3.70 1.94
CA MET A 81 20.78 3.34 1.42
C MET A 81 20.81 1.94 0.81
N GLY A 82 19.78 1.17 1.07
CA GLY A 82 19.60 -0.18 0.51
C GLY A 82 18.30 -0.77 1.00
N PRO A 83 18.01 -2.04 0.71
CA PRO A 83 16.76 -2.68 1.12
C PRO A 83 16.55 -2.73 2.63
N THR A 84 17.63 -2.72 3.43
CA THR A 84 17.61 -2.69 4.91
C THR A 84 17.87 -1.31 5.50
N SER A 85 18.24 -0.32 4.69
CA SER A 85 18.60 1.02 5.15
C SER A 85 17.95 2.10 4.28
N PRO A 86 17.18 3.02 4.87
CA PRO A 86 16.74 3.02 6.26
C PRO A 86 15.85 1.82 6.59
N GLY A 87 16.07 1.23 7.77
CA GLY A 87 15.18 0.19 8.29
C GLY A 87 13.85 0.82 8.70
N PHE A 88 12.73 0.32 8.18
CA PHE A 88 11.41 0.80 8.57
C PHE A 88 10.46 -0.34 8.87
N ARG A 89 9.46 -0.07 9.70
CA ARG A 89 8.38 -0.99 10.04
C ARG A 89 7.12 -0.26 10.45
N VAL A 90 5.99 -0.86 10.13
CA VAL A 90 4.68 -0.47 10.66
C VAL A 90 4.32 -1.45 11.76
N LEU A 91 3.98 -0.89 12.93
CA LEU A 91 3.59 -1.65 14.11
C LEU A 91 2.12 -1.36 14.42
N ASN A 92 1.40 -2.38 14.84
CA ASN A 92 0.05 -2.23 15.40
C ASN A 92 0.09 -1.69 16.84
N ALA A 93 -1.06 -1.52 17.47
CA ALA A 93 -1.18 -1.00 18.83
C ALA A 93 -0.48 -1.89 19.89
N ALA A 94 -0.36 -3.18 19.64
CA ALA A 94 0.35 -4.13 20.50
C ALA A 94 1.88 -4.12 20.29
N GLY A 95 2.38 -3.31 19.35
CA GLY A 95 3.81 -3.25 19.01
C GLY A 95 4.28 -4.36 18.06
N THR A 96 3.36 -5.17 17.53
CA THR A 96 3.69 -6.21 16.54
C THR A 96 3.93 -5.57 15.18
N THR A 97 5.01 -5.95 14.52
CA THR A 97 5.28 -5.51 13.15
C THR A 97 4.29 -6.15 12.17
N VAL A 98 3.61 -5.34 11.39
CA VAL A 98 2.65 -5.78 10.35
C VAL A 98 3.17 -5.54 8.94
N TRP A 99 4.17 -4.69 8.77
CA TRP A 99 4.84 -4.41 7.50
C TRP A 99 6.19 -3.75 7.75
N GLY A 100 7.15 -3.90 6.83
CA GLY A 100 8.47 -3.30 7.02
C GLY A 100 9.44 -3.52 5.87
N SER A 101 10.67 -3.07 6.07
CA SER A 101 11.79 -3.32 5.16
C SER A 101 11.94 -4.83 4.95
N CYS A 102 12.21 -5.24 3.72
CA CYS A 102 12.43 -6.64 3.34
C CYS A 102 11.22 -7.57 3.53
N TRP A 103 10.05 -7.02 3.53
CA TRP A 103 8.83 -7.81 3.50
C TRP A 103 8.49 -8.17 2.05
N ILE A 104 8.53 -9.47 1.74
CA ILE A 104 8.20 -10.03 0.42
C ILE A 104 6.94 -10.86 0.59
N GLY A 105 5.88 -10.51 -0.13
CA GLY A 105 4.59 -11.20 -0.02
C GLY A 105 4.01 -11.20 1.40
N GLY A 106 4.29 -10.12 2.18
CA GLY A 106 3.74 -9.94 3.51
C GLY A 106 4.46 -10.68 4.64
N THR A 107 5.54 -11.39 4.38
CA THR A 107 6.39 -12.03 5.39
C THR A 107 7.79 -11.41 5.39
N PRO A 108 8.49 -11.39 6.55
CA PRO A 108 9.90 -11.05 6.56
C PRO A 108 10.67 -11.98 5.62
N GLY A 109 11.31 -11.41 4.61
CA GLY A 109 12.12 -12.14 3.64
C GLY A 109 13.57 -11.71 3.67
N PRO A 110 14.46 -12.42 2.97
CA PRO A 110 15.85 -12.00 2.84
C PRO A 110 15.91 -10.68 2.07
N CYS A 111 16.64 -9.72 2.61
CA CYS A 111 16.96 -8.50 1.87
C CYS A 111 18.06 -8.75 0.86
N ALA A 112 17.99 -8.07 -0.28
CA ALA A 112 19.15 -7.96 -1.15
C ALA A 112 20.28 -7.23 -0.39
N ASP A 113 21.49 -7.75 -0.48
CA ASP A 113 22.62 -7.27 0.31
C ASP A 113 23.43 -6.25 -0.49
N PHE A 114 22.83 -5.09 -0.78
CA PHE A 114 23.56 -3.98 -1.38
C PHE A 114 23.26 -2.68 -0.62
N LEU A 115 24.32 -1.90 -0.39
CA LEU A 115 24.24 -0.58 0.21
C LEU A 115 24.89 0.45 -0.71
N VAL A 116 24.17 1.54 -0.97
CA VAL A 116 24.68 2.68 -1.71
C VAL A 116 24.94 3.81 -0.73
N GLN A 117 26.18 4.28 -0.65
CA GLN A 117 26.54 5.44 0.15
C GLN A 117 25.96 6.72 -0.50
N ARG A 118 25.31 7.51 0.32
CA ARG A 118 24.76 8.82 -0.02
C ARG A 118 25.33 9.87 0.91
N THR A 119 25.38 11.11 0.46
CA THR A 119 25.89 12.24 1.23
C THR A 119 24.82 13.31 1.34
N VAL A 120 24.68 13.87 2.55
CA VAL A 120 23.85 15.05 2.80
C VAL A 120 24.79 16.21 3.12
N ALA A 121 24.73 17.26 2.32
CA ALA A 121 25.53 18.48 2.54
C ALA A 121 25.19 19.15 3.86
N ALA A 122 26.07 20.03 4.34
CA ALA A 122 25.82 20.84 5.51
C ALA A 122 24.51 21.64 5.39
N GLY A 123 23.65 21.59 6.40
CA GLY A 123 22.34 22.26 6.40
C GLY A 123 21.30 21.71 5.44
N ALA A 124 21.62 20.66 4.65
CA ALA A 124 20.71 20.08 3.68
C ALA A 124 19.82 18.99 4.28
N THR A 125 18.75 18.66 3.54
CA THR A 125 17.82 17.58 3.89
C THR A 125 17.75 16.55 2.75
N ALA A 126 17.94 15.28 3.09
CA ALA A 126 17.66 14.15 2.21
C ALA A 126 16.26 13.62 2.50
N ARG A 127 15.43 13.46 1.45
CA ARG A 127 14.04 13.04 1.56
C ARG A 127 13.82 11.68 0.92
N GLN A 128 13.07 10.82 1.63
CA GLN A 128 12.60 9.54 1.12
C GLN A 128 11.09 9.41 1.34
N ARG A 129 10.41 8.74 0.41
CA ARG A 129 8.97 8.50 0.50
C ARG A 129 8.68 7.01 0.46
N PHE A 130 7.73 6.60 1.29
CA PHE A 130 7.22 5.24 1.39
C PHE A 130 5.71 5.27 1.16
N ALA A 131 5.19 4.20 0.58
CA ALA A 131 3.75 3.98 0.48
C ALA A 131 3.44 2.57 0.97
N TRP A 132 2.46 2.45 1.85
CA TRP A 132 1.96 1.20 2.37
C TRP A 132 0.47 1.06 2.02
N ASP A 133 0.10 -0.05 1.43
CA ASP A 133 -1.26 -0.36 0.95
C ASP A 133 -2.20 -0.92 2.03
N GLN A 134 -1.78 -0.86 3.31
CA GLN A 134 -2.49 -1.39 4.48
C GLN A 134 -2.61 -2.92 4.50
N ARG A 135 -1.75 -3.63 3.77
CA ARG A 135 -1.75 -5.09 3.73
C ARG A 135 -0.62 -5.65 4.57
N SER A 136 -0.87 -6.83 5.13
CA SER A 136 0.11 -7.60 5.88
C SER A 136 -0.08 -9.09 5.59
N GLY A 137 0.99 -9.88 5.73
CA GLY A 137 0.93 -11.32 5.55
C GLY A 137 0.67 -11.73 4.11
N THR A 138 -0.51 -12.19 3.78
CA THR A 138 -0.93 -12.49 2.41
C THR A 138 -1.21 -11.21 1.64
N PRO A 139 -0.91 -11.14 0.32
CA PRO A 139 -1.07 -9.93 -0.49
C PRO A 139 -2.48 -9.32 -0.47
N ASP A 140 -3.48 -10.12 -0.18
CA ASP A 140 -4.89 -9.70 -0.23
C ASP A 140 -5.50 -9.39 1.14
N GLU A 141 -4.74 -9.56 2.24
CA GLU A 141 -5.25 -9.31 3.59
C GLU A 141 -5.01 -7.87 4.03
N LEU A 142 -6.09 -7.10 4.22
CA LEU A 142 -6.03 -5.78 4.84
C LEU A 142 -5.83 -5.93 6.35
N VAL A 143 -4.94 -5.13 6.92
CA VAL A 143 -4.78 -5.11 8.37
C VAL A 143 -6.03 -4.53 9.06
N PRO A 144 -6.35 -4.95 10.28
CA PRO A 144 -7.51 -4.45 11.03
C PRO A 144 -7.47 -2.92 11.22
N ALA A 145 -8.64 -2.32 11.31
CA ALA A 145 -8.76 -0.91 11.71
C ALA A 145 -8.18 -0.73 13.12
N GLY A 146 -7.48 0.38 13.33
CA GLY A 146 -6.84 0.64 14.62
C GLY A 146 -5.74 1.69 14.53
N ARG A 147 -5.03 1.85 15.63
CA ARG A 147 -3.89 2.76 15.72
C ARG A 147 -2.62 2.03 15.30
N TYR A 148 -1.83 2.68 14.45
CA TYR A 148 -0.56 2.16 13.92
C TYR A 148 0.55 3.17 14.13
N ARG A 149 1.79 2.68 14.12
CA ARG A 149 3.00 3.49 14.20
C ARG A 149 3.97 3.08 13.10
N PHE A 150 4.33 4.00 12.24
CA PHE A 150 5.49 3.85 11.36
C PHE A 150 6.73 4.22 12.17
N ALA A 151 7.70 3.35 12.20
CA ALA A 151 9.00 3.57 12.83
C ALA A 151 10.09 3.37 11.78
N VAL A 152 11.07 4.26 11.76
CA VAL A 152 12.21 4.23 10.85
C VAL A 152 13.49 4.45 11.61
N SER A 153 14.56 3.76 11.22
CA SER A 153 15.89 3.94 11.77
C SER A 153 16.95 3.98 10.67
N LEU A 154 17.91 4.87 10.81
CA LEU A 154 19.02 5.06 9.91
C LEU A 154 20.28 5.29 10.73
N GLN A 155 21.23 4.35 10.72
CA GLN A 155 22.51 4.45 11.44
C GLN A 155 22.36 4.89 12.92
N GLY A 156 21.39 4.33 13.63
CA GLY A 156 21.11 4.65 15.03
C GLY A 156 20.25 5.90 15.25
N ILE A 157 19.97 6.69 14.22
CA ILE A 157 19.01 7.80 14.29
C ILE A 157 17.62 7.22 14.05
N GLY A 158 16.66 7.47 14.97
CA GLY A 158 15.30 6.96 14.88
C GLY A 158 14.25 8.05 14.77
N ALA A 159 13.17 7.76 14.04
CA ALA A 159 11.96 8.58 14.01
C ALA A 159 10.72 7.69 13.98
N SER A 160 9.59 8.23 14.45
CA SER A 160 8.32 7.53 14.32
C SER A 160 7.16 8.50 14.22
N ILE A 161 6.09 8.04 13.56
CA ILE A 161 4.82 8.77 13.45
C ILE A 161 3.66 7.79 13.66
N THR A 162 2.59 8.25 14.33
CA THR A 162 1.38 7.47 14.55
C THR A 162 0.26 7.95 13.64
N PHE A 163 -0.57 7.01 13.17
CA PHE A 163 -1.77 7.27 12.39
C PHE A 163 -2.85 6.25 12.74
N THR A 164 -4.06 6.44 12.24
CA THR A 164 -5.20 5.58 12.52
C THR A 164 -5.80 5.07 11.22
N LEU A 165 -5.97 3.76 11.12
CA LEU A 165 -6.81 3.14 10.10
C LEU A 165 -8.26 3.10 10.60
N LEU A 166 -9.16 3.67 9.82
CA LEU A 166 -10.57 3.75 10.17
C LEU A 166 -11.27 2.41 9.90
N ARG A 167 -12.29 2.12 10.66
CA ARG A 167 -13.19 1.02 10.32
C ARG A 167 -13.92 1.33 9.01
N PRO A 168 -14.11 0.34 8.13
CA PRO A 168 -14.96 0.52 6.96
C PRO A 168 -16.34 0.99 7.44
N ARG A 169 -16.85 2.05 6.85
CA ARG A 169 -18.25 2.40 7.05
C ARG A 169 -19.11 1.33 6.39
N THR A 170 -20.12 0.86 7.09
CA THR A 170 -21.14 0.01 6.51
C THR A 170 -22.25 0.89 5.94
N LEU A 171 -22.51 0.77 4.63
CA LEU A 171 -23.67 1.34 4.00
C LEU A 171 -24.81 0.33 4.12
N SER A 172 -25.94 0.75 4.71
CA SER A 172 -27.12 -0.10 4.79
C SER A 172 -28.05 0.20 3.62
N LEU A 173 -28.42 -0.83 2.88
CA LEU A 173 -29.33 -0.79 1.75
C LEU A 173 -30.53 -1.70 2.01
N GLY A 174 -31.67 -1.38 1.40
CA GLY A 174 -32.89 -2.15 1.53
C GLY A 174 -33.77 -2.06 0.29
N THR A 175 -35.04 -2.46 0.41
CA THR A 175 -36.00 -2.43 -0.72
C THR A 175 -36.26 -1.03 -1.24
N VAL A 176 -36.10 0.00 -0.41
CA VAL A 176 -36.25 1.42 -0.79
C VAL A 176 -35.16 1.91 -1.75
N ASP A 177 -34.03 1.21 -1.79
CA ASP A 177 -32.90 1.54 -2.67
C ASP A 177 -33.00 0.85 -4.03
N ALA A 178 -34.08 0.13 -4.29
CA ALA A 178 -34.32 -0.55 -5.58
C ALA A 178 -34.31 0.45 -6.74
N GLY A 179 -33.54 0.14 -7.77
CA GLY A 179 -33.38 0.98 -8.96
C GLY A 179 -32.37 2.12 -8.77
N HIS A 180 -31.88 2.36 -7.56
CA HIS A 180 -30.96 3.45 -7.28
C HIS A 180 -29.50 3.05 -7.57
N ARG A 181 -28.67 4.10 -7.70
CA ARG A 181 -27.22 4.01 -7.82
C ARG A 181 -26.58 4.58 -6.56
N VAL A 182 -25.74 3.79 -5.90
CA VAL A 182 -25.00 4.18 -4.71
C VAL A 182 -23.50 4.15 -4.98
N THR A 183 -22.75 5.02 -4.29
CA THR A 183 -21.30 5.05 -4.42
C THR A 183 -20.67 4.66 -3.09
N VAL A 184 -19.70 3.75 -3.16
CA VAL A 184 -18.89 3.31 -2.03
C VAL A 184 -17.41 3.39 -2.38
N LEU A 185 -16.55 3.38 -1.37
CA LEU A 185 -15.10 3.34 -1.55
C LEU A 185 -14.59 1.91 -1.37
N VAL A 186 -13.49 1.57 -2.03
CA VAL A 186 -12.78 0.30 -1.79
C VAL A 186 -12.55 0.12 -0.29
N GLY A 187 -12.80 -1.09 0.23
CA GLY A 187 -12.74 -1.45 1.65
C GLY A 187 -13.98 -1.07 2.46
N GLN A 188 -14.99 -0.39 1.88
CA GLN A 188 -16.27 -0.18 2.56
C GLN A 188 -17.13 -1.44 2.52
N ARG A 189 -17.98 -1.60 3.55
CA ARG A 189 -18.95 -2.68 3.61
C ARG A 189 -20.33 -2.20 3.19
N VAL A 190 -21.07 -3.08 2.55
CA VAL A 190 -22.46 -2.87 2.17
C VAL A 190 -23.31 -3.95 2.82
N SER A 191 -24.25 -3.56 3.66
CA SER A 191 -25.24 -4.44 4.27
C SER A 191 -26.54 -4.32 3.50
N VAL A 192 -27.00 -5.39 2.90
CA VAL A 192 -28.32 -5.44 2.27
C VAL A 192 -29.27 -6.13 3.23
N THR A 193 -30.30 -5.40 3.68
CA THR A 193 -31.32 -5.90 4.59
C THR A 193 -32.66 -5.98 3.89
N LEU A 194 -33.17 -7.19 3.72
CA LEU A 194 -34.45 -7.44 3.09
C LEU A 194 -35.44 -8.02 4.11
N PRO A 195 -36.74 -7.68 4.01
CA PRO A 195 -37.74 -8.20 4.92
C PRO A 195 -37.78 -9.74 4.91
N THR A 196 -37.79 -10.34 6.10
CA THR A 196 -37.90 -11.78 6.28
C THR A 196 -39.32 -12.24 6.52
N SER A 197 -40.24 -11.30 6.66
CA SER A 197 -41.67 -11.50 6.88
C SER A 197 -42.48 -10.66 5.89
N GLY A 198 -43.68 -11.11 5.54
CA GLY A 198 -44.56 -10.42 4.60
C GLY A 198 -44.93 -11.29 3.39
N VAL A 199 -45.49 -10.64 2.37
CA VAL A 199 -46.01 -11.31 1.19
C VAL A 199 -44.91 -11.84 0.27
N LEU A 200 -43.73 -11.29 0.32
CA LEU A 200 -42.57 -11.69 -0.47
C LEU A 200 -41.48 -12.29 0.39
N GLN A 201 -41.01 -13.47 0.04
CA GLN A 201 -39.77 -14.05 0.57
C GLN A 201 -38.60 -13.72 -0.35
N TRP A 202 -37.63 -12.99 0.19
CA TRP A 202 -36.46 -12.58 -0.53
C TRP A 202 -35.35 -13.62 -0.40
N GLY A 203 -34.75 -13.98 -1.54
CA GLY A 203 -33.63 -14.92 -1.63
C GLY A 203 -32.65 -14.50 -2.71
N ASP A 204 -31.59 -15.30 -2.89
CA ASP A 204 -30.58 -15.18 -3.93
C ASP A 204 -29.96 -13.78 -4.04
N ILE A 205 -29.54 -13.24 -2.89
CA ILE A 205 -28.87 -11.93 -2.85
C ILE A 205 -27.44 -12.12 -3.34
N HIS A 206 -27.12 -11.60 -4.52
CA HIS A 206 -25.79 -11.74 -5.12
C HIS A 206 -25.31 -10.46 -5.82
N SER A 207 -24.02 -10.39 -6.07
CA SER A 207 -23.37 -9.35 -6.86
C SER A 207 -23.15 -9.84 -8.29
N SER A 208 -23.39 -8.98 -9.27
CA SER A 208 -23.07 -9.29 -10.67
C SER A 208 -21.56 -9.38 -10.94
N ASP A 209 -20.74 -8.79 -10.08
CA ASP A 209 -19.28 -8.84 -10.17
C ASP A 209 -18.65 -9.03 -8.77
N PRO A 210 -18.35 -10.28 -8.40
CA PRO A 210 -17.72 -10.59 -7.12
C PRO A 210 -16.29 -10.03 -6.97
N THR A 211 -15.62 -9.66 -8.07
CA THR A 211 -14.30 -9.05 -8.00
C THR A 211 -14.36 -7.57 -7.59
N VAL A 212 -15.48 -6.91 -7.83
CA VAL A 212 -15.76 -5.51 -7.45
C VAL A 212 -16.44 -5.47 -6.09
N LEU A 213 -17.42 -6.35 -5.85
CA LEU A 213 -18.22 -6.39 -4.64
C LEU A 213 -18.41 -7.85 -4.22
N SER A 214 -17.59 -8.33 -3.29
CA SER A 214 -17.60 -9.71 -2.82
C SER A 214 -18.53 -9.91 -1.61
N ILE A 215 -19.16 -11.08 -1.53
CA ILE A 215 -19.93 -11.48 -0.34
C ILE A 215 -18.95 -11.79 0.80
N LEU A 216 -19.21 -11.20 1.99
CA LEU A 216 -18.47 -11.53 3.20
C LEU A 216 -19.09 -12.78 3.85
N PRO A 217 -18.29 -13.83 4.11
CA PRO A 217 -18.75 -15.05 4.79
C PRO A 217 -18.85 -14.83 6.31
N VAL A 218 -19.63 -13.84 6.73
CA VAL A 218 -19.86 -13.55 8.15
C VAL A 218 -21.25 -14.04 8.57
N PRO A 219 -21.43 -14.55 9.79
CA PRO A 219 -22.75 -14.86 10.31
C PRO A 219 -23.61 -13.58 10.29
N THR A 220 -24.69 -13.59 9.53
CA THR A 220 -25.63 -12.50 9.44
C THR A 220 -27.02 -12.97 9.86
N PRO A 221 -27.86 -12.10 10.42
CA PRO A 221 -29.27 -12.40 10.65
C PRO A 221 -29.98 -12.78 9.33
N LEU A 222 -31.08 -13.51 9.43
CA LEU A 222 -31.92 -13.82 8.27
C LEU A 222 -32.32 -12.53 7.54
N GLY A 223 -32.24 -12.57 6.21
CA GLY A 223 -32.54 -11.43 5.35
C GLY A 223 -31.44 -10.36 5.27
N VAL A 224 -30.28 -10.60 5.89
CA VAL A 224 -29.13 -9.68 5.80
C VAL A 224 -28.01 -10.37 5.05
N THR A 225 -27.47 -9.70 4.03
CA THR A 225 -26.25 -10.11 3.32
C THR A 225 -25.23 -8.98 3.38
N MET A 226 -24.00 -9.34 3.74
CA MET A 226 -22.89 -8.40 3.81
C MET A 226 -21.98 -8.56 2.60
N PHE A 227 -21.60 -7.43 2.02
CA PHE A 227 -20.62 -7.34 0.94
C PHE A 227 -19.45 -6.47 1.35
N GLU A 228 -18.32 -6.69 0.71
CA GLU A 228 -17.14 -5.82 0.77
C GLU A 228 -16.80 -5.30 -0.63
N ALA A 229 -16.57 -3.99 -0.73
CA ALA A 229 -16.08 -3.36 -1.94
C ALA A 229 -14.58 -3.63 -2.09
N THR A 230 -14.20 -4.54 -2.98
CA THR A 230 -12.82 -5.05 -3.11
C THR A 230 -12.00 -4.30 -4.14
N ASN A 231 -12.59 -3.99 -5.28
CA ASN A 231 -11.91 -3.25 -6.36
C ASN A 231 -12.81 -2.14 -6.92
N ALA A 232 -12.19 -1.10 -7.50
CA ALA A 232 -12.92 -0.07 -8.23
C ALA A 232 -13.64 -0.66 -9.44
N GLY A 233 -14.89 -0.26 -9.62
CA GLY A 233 -15.73 -0.78 -10.71
C GLY A 233 -17.21 -0.53 -10.47
N VAL A 234 -18.04 -1.25 -11.19
CA VAL A 234 -19.51 -1.20 -11.07
C VAL A 234 -20.03 -2.62 -10.90
N ALA A 235 -20.77 -2.86 -9.83
CA ALA A 235 -21.48 -4.10 -9.61
C ALA A 235 -22.98 -3.83 -9.39
N VAL A 236 -23.81 -4.81 -9.71
CA VAL A 236 -25.25 -4.74 -9.43
C VAL A 236 -25.60 -5.81 -8.40
N ILE A 237 -26.14 -5.37 -7.26
CA ILE A 237 -26.74 -6.28 -6.29
C ILE A 237 -28.13 -6.63 -6.79
N THR A 238 -28.43 -7.92 -6.87
CA THR A 238 -29.74 -8.45 -7.22
C THR A 238 -30.27 -9.35 -6.14
N ALA A 239 -31.59 -9.34 -5.96
CA ALA A 239 -32.31 -10.29 -5.13
C ALA A 239 -33.69 -10.55 -5.73
N THR A 240 -34.21 -11.79 -5.57
CA THR A 240 -35.52 -12.16 -6.03
C THR A 240 -36.49 -12.31 -4.86
N GLY A 241 -37.59 -11.57 -4.89
CA GLY A 241 -38.67 -11.68 -3.92
C GLY A 241 -39.80 -12.52 -4.48
N ASN A 242 -39.99 -13.72 -3.97
CA ASN A 242 -41.06 -14.62 -4.40
C ASN A 242 -42.25 -14.53 -3.45
N PRO A 243 -43.49 -14.57 -3.98
CA PRO A 243 -44.70 -14.60 -3.13
C PRO A 243 -44.71 -15.82 -2.20
N SER A 244 -45.02 -15.62 -0.92
CA SER A 244 -45.04 -16.64 0.10
C SER A 244 -46.43 -17.23 0.39
N CYS A 245 -47.37 -17.05 -0.50
CA CYS A 245 -48.74 -17.47 -0.30
C CYS A 245 -49.01 -18.87 -0.86
N TYR A 246 -49.71 -19.69 -0.08
CA TYR A 246 -50.18 -21.03 -0.44
C TYR A 246 -51.70 -21.09 -0.39
N PRO A 247 -52.42 -21.75 -1.33
CA PRO A 247 -51.92 -22.62 -2.37
C PRO A 247 -51.57 -21.91 -3.67
N GLN A 248 -52.00 -20.68 -3.96
CA GLN A 248 -51.65 -19.94 -5.17
C GLN A 248 -51.71 -18.43 -4.98
N CYS A 249 -50.65 -17.74 -5.41
CA CYS A 249 -50.60 -16.29 -5.47
C CYS A 249 -50.70 -15.82 -6.92
N LEU A 250 -51.54 -14.82 -7.09
CA LEU A 250 -51.61 -14.08 -8.38
C LEU A 250 -50.54 -12.96 -8.45
N MET A 251 -49.69 -12.83 -7.40
CA MET A 251 -48.67 -11.81 -7.37
C MET A 251 -47.40 -12.28 -8.09
N PRO A 252 -46.86 -11.46 -9.00
CA PRO A 252 -45.60 -11.78 -9.65
C PRO A 252 -44.42 -11.66 -8.68
N SER A 253 -43.38 -12.42 -8.95
CA SER A 253 -42.06 -12.23 -8.26
C SER A 253 -41.53 -10.82 -8.56
N ARG A 254 -40.80 -10.25 -7.59
CA ARG A 254 -40.16 -8.93 -7.72
C ARG A 254 -38.66 -9.09 -7.78
N LEU A 255 -38.01 -8.31 -8.63
CA LEU A 255 -36.57 -8.24 -8.73
C LEU A 255 -36.10 -6.94 -8.09
N LEU A 256 -35.28 -7.06 -7.05
CA LEU A 256 -34.49 -5.96 -6.49
C LEU A 256 -33.21 -5.81 -7.33
N ARG A 257 -32.88 -4.60 -7.72
CA ARG A 257 -31.62 -4.25 -8.38
C ARG A 257 -31.09 -2.95 -7.77
N ILE A 258 -29.84 -2.97 -7.29
CA ILE A 258 -29.15 -1.78 -6.77
C ILE A 258 -27.79 -1.70 -7.46
N THR A 259 -27.51 -0.59 -8.11
CA THR A 259 -26.21 -0.39 -8.76
C THR A 259 -25.22 0.18 -7.75
N VAL A 260 -24.13 -0.53 -7.49
CA VAL A 260 -23.03 -0.09 -6.60
C VAL A 260 -21.85 0.32 -7.46
N VAL A 261 -21.42 1.57 -7.29
CA VAL A 261 -20.19 2.10 -7.91
C VAL A 261 -19.10 2.13 -6.86
N VAL A 262 -18.08 1.33 -7.03
CA VAL A 262 -16.92 1.31 -6.16
C VAL A 262 -15.84 2.23 -6.72
N ARG A 263 -15.32 3.15 -5.92
CA ARG A 263 -14.25 4.08 -6.30
C ARG A 263 -13.04 3.87 -5.41
N THR A 264 -11.87 4.13 -5.96
CA THR A 264 -10.66 4.38 -5.15
C THR A 264 -10.79 5.74 -4.46
N THR A 265 -10.14 5.90 -3.31
CA THR A 265 -10.01 7.17 -2.57
C THR A 265 -9.14 8.16 -3.32
#